data_bf9919194f335839f7f3408e18e5f6f4
#
_entry.id   bf9919194f335839f7f3408e18e5f6f4
#
_cell.length_a   1.000
_cell.length_b   1.000
_cell.length_c   1.000
_cell.angle_alpha   90.00
_cell.angle_beta   90.00
_cell.angle_gamma   90.00
#
_symmetry.space_group_name_H-M   'P 1'
#
loop_
_entity.id
_entity.type
_entity.pdbx_description
1 polymer ?
#
loop_
_entity_poly.entity_id
_entity_poly.type
_entity_poly.pdbx_seq_one_letter_code
_entity_poly.pdbx_strand_id
1 'polypeptide(L)'
;MKIIILFILSFPALAFAKLQIATTTTDLAAVVKKVGQDQIEVFAIAKGTQDPHQVEAKPSFMIKLRSTDLVISQGLELESAWIVPLIHGARNPKLTSKDGLFELAAELDPIEIPKGEISRAEGDVHPGGNPHFQLDPIRLGKAAQLIAKRLGDLDPSQKDFFQKNANTFQKEMTEETKLWQERIKKSGVSEIVTYHKTFSYFCDRFDIRCAVQLEPKPGIPPTASHIISVIEQMKKRKINVVLIENLYEDSVGAKLKNDIPNVVVKRVPVSVEGEPGVSTNEELIERLVKAVEDGRH
;
A
#
# COMPACT_ATOMS: atom_id res chain seq x y z
N MET A 1 9.67 64.85 30.37
CA MET A 1 8.92 63.62 29.97
C MET A 1 9.65 63.01 28.79
N LYS A 2 10.46 61.96 28.99
CA LYS A 2 11.21 61.30 27.91
C LYS A 2 10.35 60.17 27.34
N ILE A 3 9.95 60.30 26.07
CA ILE A 3 9.20 59.27 25.34
C ILE A 3 10.23 58.25 24.84
N ILE A 4 10.18 57.01 25.36
CA ILE A 4 10.96 55.87 24.85
C ILE A 4 10.13 55.24 23.72
N ILE A 5 10.56 55.42 22.48
CA ILE A 5 9.98 54.74 21.33
C ILE A 5 10.59 53.33 21.28
N LEU A 6 9.78 52.32 21.59
CA LEU A 6 10.16 50.89 21.47
C LEU A 6 10.02 50.48 20.01
N PHE A 7 11.14 50.29 19.30
CA PHE A 7 11.16 49.71 17.95
C PHE A 7 10.96 48.23 18.08
N ILE A 8 9.75 47.74 17.77
CA ILE A 8 9.49 46.29 17.62
C ILE A 8 10.07 45.89 16.26
N LEU A 9 11.24 45.26 16.25
CA LEU A 9 11.80 44.55 15.08
C LEU A 9 10.92 43.33 14.83
N SER A 10 9.96 43.42 13.91
CA SER A 10 9.27 42.24 13.36
C SER A 10 10.23 41.53 12.41
N PHE A 11 10.84 40.43 12.86
CA PHE A 11 11.51 39.51 11.97
C PHE A 11 10.44 38.87 11.07
N PRO A 12 10.57 38.94 9.73
CA PRO A 12 9.71 38.16 8.86
C PRO A 12 9.99 36.68 9.16
N ALA A 13 8.96 35.94 9.60
CA ALA A 13 9.03 34.50 9.63
C ALA A 13 9.28 34.02 8.21
N LEU A 14 10.45 33.47 7.94
CA LEU A 14 10.73 32.78 6.69
C LEU A 14 9.76 31.59 6.63
N ALA A 15 8.67 31.75 5.92
CA ALA A 15 7.79 30.65 5.58
C ALA A 15 8.56 29.77 4.58
N PHE A 16 9.16 28.70 5.05
CA PHE A 16 9.70 27.66 4.18
C PHE A 16 8.54 27.05 3.38
N ALA A 17 8.70 27.01 2.07
CA ALA A 17 7.70 26.34 1.23
C ALA A 17 7.68 24.85 1.57
N LYS A 18 6.47 24.29 1.80
CA LYS A 18 6.30 22.87 2.07
C LYS A 18 6.80 22.03 0.92
N LEU A 19 7.41 20.89 1.22
CA LEU A 19 7.77 19.92 0.19
C LEU A 19 6.51 19.38 -0.50
N GLN A 20 6.52 19.39 -1.82
CA GLN A 20 5.44 18.88 -2.66
C GLN A 20 5.72 17.43 -3.03
N ILE A 21 4.99 16.47 -2.46
CA ILE A 21 5.21 15.05 -2.64
C ILE A 21 4.05 14.45 -3.43
N ALA A 22 4.35 13.65 -4.44
CA ALA A 22 3.39 12.76 -5.07
C ALA A 22 3.66 11.32 -4.66
N THR A 23 2.63 10.55 -4.41
CA THR A 23 2.74 9.11 -4.21
C THR A 23 1.94 8.37 -5.26
N THR A 24 2.34 7.16 -5.57
CA THR A 24 1.61 6.35 -6.55
C THR A 24 0.32 5.80 -5.96
N THR A 25 0.30 5.49 -4.66
CA THR A 25 -0.87 4.94 -3.95
C THR A 25 -1.26 5.78 -2.73
N THR A 26 -2.49 5.62 -2.28
CA THR A 26 -3.02 6.26 -1.07
C THR A 26 -2.38 5.72 0.21
N ASP A 27 -1.91 4.47 0.20
CA ASP A 27 -1.19 3.85 1.31
C ASP A 27 0.12 4.58 1.60
N LEU A 28 0.89 4.86 0.54
CA LEU A 28 2.12 5.64 0.63
C LEU A 28 1.83 7.09 1.04
N ALA A 29 0.75 7.69 0.52
CA ALA A 29 0.34 9.03 0.94
C ALA A 29 0.06 9.09 2.44
N ALA A 30 -0.58 8.06 3.01
CA ALA A 30 -0.85 7.97 4.44
C ALA A 30 0.45 7.90 5.26
N VAL A 31 1.42 7.08 4.85
CA VAL A 31 2.74 7.02 5.52
C VAL A 31 3.49 8.35 5.40
N VAL A 32 3.50 8.96 4.19
CA VAL A 32 4.15 10.27 3.97
C VAL A 32 3.52 11.35 4.85
N LYS A 33 2.19 11.38 4.99
CA LYS A 33 1.47 12.30 5.92
C LYS A 33 1.87 12.09 7.38
N LYS A 34 2.01 10.84 7.83
CA LYS A 34 2.47 10.52 9.20
C LYS A 34 3.88 11.04 9.46
N VAL A 35 4.78 10.90 8.50
CA VAL A 35 6.18 11.33 8.61
C VAL A 35 6.32 12.85 8.46
N GLY A 36 5.73 13.43 7.44
CA GLY A 36 5.94 14.83 7.06
C GLY A 36 5.03 15.83 7.75
N GLN A 37 3.83 15.38 8.18
CA GLN A 37 2.80 16.19 8.83
C GLN A 37 2.55 17.52 8.09
N ASP A 38 2.67 18.66 8.79
CA ASP A 38 2.42 20.01 8.27
C ASP A 38 3.60 20.61 7.47
N GLN A 39 4.75 19.91 7.39
CA GLN A 39 5.92 20.33 6.64
C GLN A 39 5.85 19.92 5.15
N ILE A 40 4.86 19.15 4.77
CA ILE A 40 4.68 18.65 3.41
C ILE A 40 3.27 18.91 2.89
N GLU A 41 3.14 18.86 1.57
CA GLU A 41 1.88 18.62 0.87
C GLU A 41 2.01 17.33 0.08
N VAL A 42 1.05 16.42 0.19
CA VAL A 42 1.08 15.14 -0.50
C VAL A 42 -0.23 14.85 -1.20
N PHE A 43 -0.14 14.28 -2.41
CA PHE A 43 -1.27 13.70 -3.12
C PHE A 43 -0.94 12.32 -3.67
N ALA A 44 -1.94 11.43 -3.72
CA ALA A 44 -1.82 10.15 -4.38
C ALA A 44 -2.30 10.24 -5.84
N ILE A 45 -1.66 9.51 -6.75
CA ILE A 45 -2.04 9.42 -8.17
C ILE A 45 -3.18 8.42 -8.33
N ALA A 46 -3.00 7.17 -7.86
CA ALA A 46 -4.08 6.20 -7.80
C ALA A 46 -5.04 6.50 -6.65
N LYS A 47 -6.32 6.25 -6.84
CA LYS A 47 -7.32 6.27 -5.77
C LYS A 47 -7.29 4.94 -5.00
N GLY A 48 -7.70 4.94 -3.73
CA GLY A 48 -7.79 3.73 -2.93
C GLY A 48 -8.76 2.66 -3.48
N THR A 49 -9.68 3.06 -4.36
CA THR A 49 -10.62 2.17 -5.06
C THR A 49 -10.15 1.75 -6.46
N GLN A 50 -8.92 2.08 -6.84
CA GLN A 50 -8.38 1.85 -8.18
C GLN A 50 -7.24 0.84 -8.13
N ASP A 51 -7.19 -0.06 -9.12
CA ASP A 51 -6.08 -0.97 -9.32
C ASP A 51 -4.80 -0.19 -9.65
N PRO A 52 -3.73 -0.26 -8.82
CA PRO A 52 -2.50 0.47 -9.05
C PRO A 52 -1.68 -0.04 -10.25
N HIS A 53 -1.95 -1.24 -10.76
CA HIS A 53 -1.33 -1.74 -12.00
C HIS A 53 -1.85 -0.98 -13.23
N GLN A 54 -3.08 -0.46 -13.16
CA GLN A 54 -3.80 0.09 -14.31
C GLN A 54 -4.32 1.50 -14.05
N VAL A 55 -3.41 2.45 -13.93
CA VAL A 55 -3.75 3.87 -13.78
C VAL A 55 -3.64 4.59 -15.11
N GLU A 56 -4.66 5.35 -15.48
CA GLU A 56 -4.62 6.18 -16.67
C GLU A 56 -3.69 7.38 -16.48
N ALA A 57 -2.73 7.57 -17.38
CA ALA A 57 -1.79 8.68 -17.36
C ALA A 57 -2.46 10.00 -17.82
N LYS A 58 -3.30 10.61 -16.95
CA LYS A 58 -4.09 11.81 -17.25
C LYS A 58 -3.24 13.08 -17.31
N PRO A 59 -3.53 14.01 -18.23
CA PRO A 59 -2.85 15.33 -18.29
C PRO A 59 -2.94 16.12 -16.98
N SER A 60 -4.02 15.96 -16.21
CA SER A 60 -4.17 16.62 -14.91
C SER A 60 -3.10 16.20 -13.88
N PHE A 61 -2.65 14.94 -13.91
CA PHE A 61 -1.54 14.49 -13.08
C PHE A 61 -0.21 15.09 -13.53
N MET A 62 0.03 15.18 -14.86
CA MET A 62 1.23 15.82 -15.40
C MET A 62 1.32 17.29 -14.95
N ILE A 63 0.18 18.00 -14.89
CA ILE A 63 0.14 19.39 -14.40
C ILE A 63 0.53 19.46 -12.92
N LYS A 64 -0.02 18.58 -12.07
CA LYS A 64 0.33 18.52 -10.63
C LYS A 64 1.81 18.18 -10.43
N LEU A 65 2.34 17.24 -11.21
CA LEU A 65 3.73 16.82 -11.11
C LEU A 65 4.75 17.90 -11.51
N ARG A 66 4.34 18.98 -12.19
CA ARG A 66 5.24 20.11 -12.55
C ARG A 66 5.88 20.78 -11.34
N SER A 67 5.15 20.87 -10.23
CA SER A 67 5.62 21.51 -8.99
C SER A 67 6.03 20.50 -7.91
N THR A 68 6.02 19.22 -8.21
CA THR A 68 6.38 18.15 -7.28
C THR A 68 7.88 18.06 -7.08
N ASP A 69 8.32 17.90 -5.82
CA ASP A 69 9.72 17.75 -5.45
C ASP A 69 10.21 16.30 -5.54
N LEU A 70 9.32 15.35 -5.26
CA LEU A 70 9.62 13.92 -5.21
C LEU A 70 8.38 13.10 -5.54
N VAL A 71 8.53 12.03 -6.32
CA VAL A 71 7.54 10.96 -6.46
C VAL A 71 8.00 9.75 -5.65
N ILE A 72 7.10 9.21 -4.82
CA ILE A 72 7.33 7.97 -4.06
C ILE A 72 6.41 6.89 -4.61
N SER A 73 6.97 5.76 -5.00
CA SER A 73 6.25 4.62 -5.58
C SER A 73 6.45 3.34 -4.78
N GLN A 74 5.54 2.39 -4.97
CA GLN A 74 5.72 1.03 -4.47
C GLN A 74 6.99 0.43 -5.08
N GLY A 75 7.13 0.53 -6.41
CA GLY A 75 8.26 -0.04 -7.14
C GLY A 75 8.03 -1.50 -7.54
N LEU A 76 9.10 -2.21 -7.87
CA LEU A 76 9.06 -3.58 -8.38
C LEU A 76 8.15 -3.72 -9.61
N GLU A 77 8.15 -2.71 -10.48
CA GLU A 77 7.38 -2.65 -11.74
C GLU A 77 5.85 -2.53 -11.57
N LEU A 78 5.31 -2.31 -10.35
CA LEU A 78 3.87 -2.14 -10.15
C LEU A 78 3.29 -1.04 -11.04
N GLU A 79 3.98 0.09 -11.11
CA GLU A 79 3.54 1.30 -11.81
C GLU A 79 4.16 1.47 -13.19
N SER A 80 4.91 0.49 -13.68
CA SER A 80 5.75 0.60 -14.90
C SER A 80 4.98 1.04 -16.14
N ALA A 81 3.71 0.64 -16.26
CA ALA A 81 2.87 0.98 -17.41
C ALA A 81 2.54 2.48 -17.50
N TRP A 82 2.56 3.24 -16.41
CA TRP A 82 1.99 4.59 -16.37
C TRP A 82 2.86 5.65 -15.68
N ILE A 83 3.76 5.30 -14.76
CA ILE A 83 4.51 6.29 -13.98
C ILE A 83 5.55 7.05 -14.86
N VAL A 84 6.26 6.34 -15.73
CA VAL A 84 7.29 6.94 -16.60
C VAL A 84 6.67 7.93 -17.57
N PRO A 85 5.59 7.62 -18.32
CA PRO A 85 4.87 8.60 -19.13
C PRO A 85 4.42 9.85 -18.37
N LEU A 86 3.95 9.70 -17.12
CA LEU A 86 3.53 10.85 -16.29
C LEU A 86 4.70 11.75 -15.92
N ILE A 87 5.83 11.18 -15.48
CA ILE A 87 7.05 11.92 -15.12
C ILE A 87 7.58 12.70 -16.33
N HIS A 88 7.70 12.05 -17.47
CA HIS A 88 8.16 12.72 -18.69
C HIS A 88 7.18 13.80 -19.16
N GLY A 89 5.88 13.52 -19.13
CA GLY A 89 4.83 14.48 -19.52
C GLY A 89 4.76 15.71 -18.60
N ALA A 90 5.17 15.58 -17.34
CA ALA A 90 5.24 16.69 -16.39
C ALA A 90 6.31 17.74 -16.75
N ARG A 91 7.36 17.35 -17.49
CA ARG A 91 8.49 18.22 -17.84
C ARG A 91 9.15 18.88 -16.62
N ASN A 92 9.22 18.17 -15.53
CA ASN A 92 9.82 18.61 -14.27
C ASN A 92 11.25 18.03 -14.15
N PRO A 93 12.31 18.88 -14.22
CA PRO A 93 13.70 18.40 -14.14
C PRO A 93 14.02 17.66 -12.83
N LYS A 94 13.35 18.00 -11.73
CA LYS A 94 13.53 17.31 -10.45
C LYS A 94 13.14 15.84 -10.57
N LEU A 95 12.02 15.55 -11.23
CA LEU A 95 11.47 14.20 -11.35
C LEU A 95 12.18 13.35 -12.39
N THR A 96 12.77 13.95 -13.41
CA THR A 96 13.57 13.24 -14.43
C THR A 96 15.01 12.97 -14.01
N SER A 97 15.45 13.51 -12.88
CA SER A 97 16.73 13.15 -12.25
C SER A 97 16.66 11.74 -11.66
N LYS A 98 17.82 11.11 -11.40
CA LYS A 98 17.91 9.79 -10.78
C LYS A 98 17.26 9.75 -9.36
N ASP A 99 17.11 10.90 -8.75
CA ASP A 99 16.57 11.05 -7.38
C ASP A 99 15.11 11.53 -7.36
N GLY A 100 14.47 11.70 -8.52
CA GLY A 100 13.11 12.24 -8.64
C GLY A 100 12.00 11.21 -8.41
N LEU A 101 12.31 9.93 -8.62
CA LEU A 101 11.42 8.79 -8.32
C LEU A 101 12.08 7.92 -7.25
N PHE A 102 11.39 7.72 -6.14
CA PHE A 102 11.86 6.91 -5.03
C PHE A 102 10.99 5.65 -4.87
N GLU A 103 11.55 4.52 -5.27
CA GLU A 103 10.90 3.21 -5.20
C GLU A 103 11.24 2.52 -3.87
N LEU A 104 10.22 2.00 -3.18
CA LEU A 104 10.38 1.49 -1.82
C LEU A 104 10.50 -0.03 -1.73
N ALA A 105 9.73 -0.79 -2.50
CA ALA A 105 9.55 -2.23 -2.24
C ALA A 105 10.85 -3.03 -2.33
N ALA A 106 11.81 -2.62 -3.17
CA ALA A 106 13.10 -3.29 -3.28
C ALA A 106 13.93 -3.25 -1.98
N GLU A 107 13.74 -2.20 -1.17
CA GLU A 107 14.44 -1.99 0.11
C GLU A 107 13.70 -2.61 1.32
N LEU A 108 12.55 -3.28 1.07
CA LEU A 108 11.64 -3.77 2.10
C LEU A 108 11.56 -5.30 2.17
N ASP A 109 12.65 -5.99 1.87
CA ASP A 109 12.74 -7.45 1.90
C ASP A 109 11.62 -8.11 1.06
N PRO A 110 11.63 -7.96 -0.28
CA PRO A 110 10.57 -8.46 -1.14
C PRO A 110 10.43 -9.98 -1.04
N ILE A 111 9.18 -10.44 -1.06
CA ILE A 111 8.83 -11.85 -1.07
C ILE A 111 8.40 -12.31 -2.48
N GLU A 112 8.25 -13.61 -2.66
CA GLU A 112 7.80 -14.21 -3.94
C GLU A 112 8.66 -13.79 -5.14
N ILE A 113 9.97 -13.62 -4.96
CA ILE A 113 10.91 -13.38 -6.06
C ILE A 113 10.93 -14.62 -6.95
N PRO A 114 10.58 -14.50 -8.24
CA PRO A 114 10.51 -15.63 -9.15
C PRO A 114 11.87 -16.31 -9.33
N LYS A 115 11.85 -17.64 -9.44
CA LYS A 115 13.04 -18.43 -9.76
C LYS A 115 13.01 -18.79 -11.25
N GLY A 116 13.86 -18.18 -12.04
CA GLY A 116 13.97 -18.45 -13.48
C GLY A 116 13.44 -17.32 -14.36
N GLU A 117 13.39 -17.55 -15.67
CA GLU A 117 12.90 -16.57 -16.65
C GLU A 117 11.38 -16.39 -16.53
N ILE A 118 10.95 -15.15 -16.51
CA ILE A 118 9.53 -14.78 -16.50
C ILE A 118 9.09 -14.56 -17.95
N SER A 119 7.99 -15.18 -18.32
CA SER A 119 7.33 -14.93 -19.59
C SER A 119 6.05 -14.12 -19.38
N ARG A 120 5.60 -13.39 -20.41
CA ARG A 120 4.31 -12.70 -20.41
C ARG A 120 3.11 -13.65 -20.20
N ALA A 121 3.29 -14.93 -20.43
CA ALA A 121 2.28 -15.96 -20.20
C ALA A 121 2.03 -16.25 -18.70
N GLU A 122 2.89 -15.73 -17.81
CA GLU A 122 2.72 -15.85 -16.36
C GLU A 122 1.80 -14.77 -15.74
N GLY A 123 1.30 -13.83 -16.56
CA GLY A 123 0.47 -12.70 -16.10
C GLY A 123 1.30 -11.57 -15.50
N ASP A 124 0.73 -10.85 -14.52
CA ASP A 124 1.36 -9.71 -13.84
C ASP A 124 2.38 -10.20 -12.77
N VAL A 125 3.38 -10.95 -13.21
CA VAL A 125 4.47 -11.42 -12.35
C VAL A 125 5.59 -10.38 -12.36
N HIS A 126 5.96 -9.89 -11.19
CA HIS A 126 6.99 -8.89 -10.99
C HIS A 126 8.38 -9.54 -10.81
N PRO A 127 9.38 -9.21 -11.65
CA PRO A 127 10.72 -9.84 -11.59
C PRO A 127 11.43 -9.65 -10.24
N GLY A 128 11.26 -8.48 -9.62
CA GLY A 128 11.88 -8.14 -8.33
C GLY A 128 11.15 -8.70 -7.11
N GLY A 129 10.04 -9.42 -7.29
CA GLY A 129 9.18 -9.92 -6.21
C GLY A 129 7.84 -9.18 -6.11
N ASN A 130 7.02 -9.59 -5.15
CA ASN A 130 5.69 -9.03 -4.94
C ASN A 130 5.76 -7.56 -4.46
N PRO A 131 5.09 -6.59 -5.12
CA PRO A 131 5.15 -5.17 -4.74
C PRO A 131 4.19 -4.77 -3.61
N HIS A 132 3.25 -5.63 -3.19
CA HIS A 132 2.13 -5.27 -2.32
C HIS A 132 2.49 -5.26 -0.81
N PHE A 133 3.62 -4.65 -0.43
CA PHE A 133 4.09 -4.61 0.95
C PHE A 133 3.19 -3.76 1.88
N GLN A 134 2.29 -2.94 1.35
CA GLN A 134 1.43 -2.05 2.13
C GLN A 134 0.49 -2.79 3.09
N LEU A 135 0.31 -4.11 2.93
CA LEU A 135 -0.47 -4.93 3.84
C LEU A 135 0.37 -5.59 4.96
N ASP A 136 1.64 -5.23 5.08
CA ASP A 136 2.50 -5.61 6.20
C ASP A 136 2.85 -4.38 7.06
N PRO A 137 2.29 -4.27 8.28
CA PRO A 137 2.53 -3.12 9.15
C PRO A 137 4.00 -2.94 9.55
N ILE A 138 4.79 -4.00 9.64
CA ILE A 138 6.22 -3.89 9.95
C ILE A 138 6.99 -3.31 8.76
N ARG A 139 6.63 -3.71 7.53
CA ARG A 139 7.22 -3.11 6.32
C ARG A 139 6.80 -1.66 6.13
N LEU A 140 5.56 -1.29 6.50
CA LEU A 140 5.13 0.12 6.54
C LEU A 140 5.96 0.95 7.52
N GLY A 141 6.26 0.41 8.71
CA GLY A 141 7.18 1.05 9.65
C GLY A 141 8.58 1.27 9.08
N LYS A 142 9.14 0.27 8.37
CA LYS A 142 10.43 0.40 7.66
C LYS A 142 10.34 1.43 6.52
N ALA A 143 9.25 1.42 5.74
CA ALA A 143 9.01 2.41 4.69
C ALA A 143 9.01 3.84 5.24
N ALA A 144 8.40 4.07 6.41
CA ALA A 144 8.43 5.38 7.08
C ALA A 144 9.85 5.85 7.40
N GLN A 145 10.77 4.95 7.79
CA GLN A 145 12.17 5.27 8.03
C GLN A 145 12.89 5.70 6.73
N LEU A 146 12.66 4.98 5.64
CA LEU A 146 13.21 5.30 4.33
C LEU A 146 12.68 6.65 3.81
N ILE A 147 11.37 6.89 3.98
CA ILE A 147 10.70 8.14 3.62
C ILE A 147 11.28 9.29 4.45
N ALA A 148 11.42 9.14 5.78
CA ALA A 148 11.98 10.17 6.65
C ALA A 148 13.39 10.57 6.25
N LYS A 149 14.24 9.58 5.95
CA LYS A 149 15.58 9.83 5.43
C LYS A 149 15.52 10.64 4.13
N ARG A 150 14.68 10.21 3.19
CA ARG A 150 14.55 10.88 1.88
C ARG A 150 14.02 12.31 1.98
N LEU A 151 13.02 12.55 2.83
CA LEU A 151 12.51 13.90 3.10
C LEU A 151 13.57 14.76 3.80
N GLY A 152 14.34 14.20 4.72
CA GLY A 152 15.46 14.88 5.39
C GLY A 152 16.62 15.24 4.45
N ASP A 153 16.83 14.46 3.37
CA ASP A 153 17.80 14.78 2.33
C ASP A 153 17.32 15.96 1.46
N LEU A 154 15.99 16.12 1.28
CA LEU A 154 15.39 17.24 0.55
C LEU A 154 15.27 18.50 1.42
N ASP A 155 15.00 18.35 2.71
CA ASP A 155 14.95 19.43 3.69
C ASP A 155 15.76 19.07 4.95
N PRO A 156 17.08 19.34 4.94
CA PRO A 156 17.95 19.04 6.09
C PRO A 156 17.54 19.76 7.39
N SER A 157 16.81 20.86 7.31
CA SER A 157 16.35 21.60 8.50
C SER A 157 15.27 20.85 9.27
N GLN A 158 14.52 19.98 8.61
CA GLN A 158 13.43 19.17 9.17
C GLN A 158 13.80 17.70 9.40
N LYS A 159 15.05 17.32 9.16
CA LYS A 159 15.50 15.93 9.23
C LYS A 159 15.13 15.23 10.54
N ASP A 160 15.41 15.87 11.67
CA ASP A 160 15.14 15.29 13.00
C ASP A 160 13.63 15.18 13.26
N PHE A 161 12.84 16.12 12.76
CA PHE A 161 11.38 16.08 12.82
C PHE A 161 10.82 14.88 12.06
N PHE A 162 11.23 14.68 10.81
CA PHE A 162 10.80 13.54 10.02
C PHE A 162 11.22 12.21 10.65
N GLN A 163 12.46 12.13 11.14
CA GLN A 163 12.98 10.92 11.78
C GLN A 163 12.20 10.58 13.06
N LYS A 164 11.88 11.57 13.90
CA LYS A 164 11.09 11.38 15.11
C LYS A 164 9.70 10.84 14.77
N ASN A 165 9.04 11.38 13.76
CA ASN A 165 7.71 10.94 13.35
C ASN A 165 7.73 9.52 12.80
N ALA A 166 8.73 9.17 11.98
CA ALA A 166 8.92 7.82 11.47
C ALA A 166 9.15 6.81 12.60
N ASN A 167 9.97 7.16 13.60
CA ASN A 167 10.20 6.31 14.78
C ASN A 167 8.90 6.06 15.55
N THR A 168 8.07 7.10 15.72
CA THR A 168 6.77 6.98 16.38
C THR A 168 5.85 6.04 15.62
N PHE A 169 5.69 6.26 14.32
CA PHE A 169 4.85 5.41 13.46
C PHE A 169 5.33 3.96 13.45
N GLN A 170 6.63 3.72 13.31
CA GLN A 170 7.20 2.37 13.33
C GLN A 170 6.93 1.65 14.66
N LYS A 171 7.02 2.36 15.78
CA LYS A 171 6.71 1.83 17.10
C LYS A 171 5.23 1.46 17.20
N GLU A 172 4.33 2.37 16.80
CA GLU A 172 2.88 2.14 16.79
C GLU A 172 2.54 0.88 15.95
N MET A 173 3.05 0.80 14.71
CA MET A 173 2.85 -0.37 13.85
C MET A 173 3.36 -1.67 14.48
N THR A 174 4.48 -1.60 15.20
CA THR A 174 5.05 -2.78 15.87
C THR A 174 4.18 -3.25 17.04
N GLU A 175 3.64 -2.32 17.81
CA GLU A 175 2.78 -2.61 18.97
C GLU A 175 1.43 -3.16 18.50
N GLU A 176 0.78 -2.52 17.53
CA GLU A 176 -0.48 -2.98 16.94
C GLU A 176 -0.33 -4.35 16.27
N THR A 177 0.80 -4.62 15.59
CA THR A 177 1.05 -5.92 14.97
C THR A 177 0.93 -7.07 15.96
N LYS A 178 1.45 -6.90 17.19
CA LYS A 178 1.35 -7.94 18.23
C LYS A 178 -0.09 -8.22 18.63
N LEU A 179 -0.90 -7.16 18.76
CA LEU A 179 -2.32 -7.27 19.10
C LEU A 179 -3.10 -7.97 17.97
N TRP A 180 -2.84 -7.60 16.74
CA TRP A 180 -3.45 -8.25 15.56
C TRP A 180 -3.04 -9.72 15.44
N GLN A 181 -1.77 -10.05 15.67
CA GLN A 181 -1.28 -11.44 15.67
C GLN A 181 -2.00 -12.30 16.72
N GLU A 182 -2.15 -11.79 17.94
CA GLU A 182 -2.89 -12.50 18.99
C GLU A 182 -4.35 -12.74 18.61
N ARG A 183 -5.02 -11.75 18.02
CA ARG A 183 -6.41 -11.85 17.59
C ARG A 183 -6.58 -12.87 16.47
N ILE A 184 -5.75 -12.82 15.43
CA ILE A 184 -5.75 -13.79 14.34
C ILE A 184 -5.47 -15.20 14.88
N LYS A 185 -4.48 -15.37 15.74
CA LYS A 185 -4.20 -16.67 16.38
C LYS A 185 -5.42 -17.19 17.17
N LYS A 186 -6.12 -16.33 17.91
CA LYS A 186 -7.34 -16.69 18.64
C LYS A 186 -8.51 -17.04 17.71
N SER A 187 -8.53 -16.56 16.46
CA SER A 187 -9.55 -16.92 15.49
C SER A 187 -9.46 -18.39 15.06
N GLY A 188 -8.28 -18.99 15.12
CA GLY A 188 -8.02 -20.35 14.65
C GLY A 188 -7.91 -20.46 13.12
N VAL A 189 -8.03 -19.35 12.38
CA VAL A 189 -7.90 -19.33 10.92
C VAL A 189 -6.41 -19.44 10.55
N SER A 190 -6.01 -20.54 9.93
CA SER A 190 -4.62 -20.77 9.50
C SER A 190 -4.43 -20.74 7.98
N GLU A 191 -5.53 -20.83 7.22
CA GLU A 191 -5.51 -20.81 5.76
C GLU A 191 -6.69 -19.99 5.23
N ILE A 192 -6.43 -19.21 4.19
CA ILE A 192 -7.45 -18.44 3.47
C ILE A 192 -7.29 -18.61 1.97
N VAL A 193 -8.35 -18.32 1.23
CA VAL A 193 -8.31 -18.11 -0.22
C VAL A 193 -8.34 -16.61 -0.47
N THR A 194 -7.58 -16.13 -1.45
CA THR A 194 -7.54 -14.72 -1.87
C THR A 194 -7.86 -14.63 -3.36
N TYR A 195 -8.26 -13.45 -3.83
CA TYR A 195 -8.48 -13.28 -5.26
C TYR A 195 -7.14 -13.16 -5.99
N HIS A 196 -6.36 -12.14 -5.67
CA HIS A 196 -5.02 -11.87 -6.19
C HIS A 196 -3.95 -12.08 -5.12
N LYS A 197 -2.67 -11.94 -5.48
CA LYS A 197 -1.51 -12.05 -4.57
C LYS A 197 -1.27 -10.79 -3.72
N THR A 198 -2.20 -9.87 -3.66
CA THR A 198 -2.13 -8.65 -2.84
C THR A 198 -1.91 -8.96 -1.36
N PHE A 199 -2.51 -10.05 -0.86
CA PHE A 199 -2.47 -10.41 0.55
C PHE A 199 -1.23 -11.20 0.99
N SER A 200 -0.29 -11.48 0.09
CA SER A 200 0.86 -12.35 0.41
C SER A 200 1.66 -11.85 1.61
N TYR A 201 1.93 -10.54 1.70
CA TYR A 201 2.64 -9.97 2.85
C TYR A 201 1.82 -9.98 4.14
N PHE A 202 0.50 -9.79 4.06
CA PHE A 202 -0.40 -9.94 5.20
C PHE A 202 -0.38 -11.39 5.71
N CYS A 203 -0.48 -12.36 4.81
CA CYS A 203 -0.43 -13.76 5.15
C CYS A 203 0.91 -14.15 5.82
N ASP A 204 2.04 -13.71 5.24
CA ASP A 204 3.38 -13.91 5.80
C ASP A 204 3.52 -13.30 7.20
N ARG A 205 3.05 -12.06 7.38
CA ARG A 205 3.13 -11.34 8.66
C ARG A 205 2.34 -12.00 9.78
N PHE A 206 1.17 -12.54 9.47
CA PHE A 206 0.23 -13.06 10.46
C PHE A 206 0.21 -14.59 10.56
N ASP A 207 1.19 -15.28 9.95
CA ASP A 207 1.31 -16.74 9.94
C ASP A 207 0.03 -17.44 9.44
N ILE A 208 -0.58 -16.84 8.41
CA ILE A 208 -1.72 -17.37 7.68
C ILE A 208 -1.21 -17.89 6.33
N ARG A 209 -1.67 -19.02 5.87
CA ARG A 209 -1.39 -19.46 4.51
C ARG A 209 -2.42 -18.86 3.53
N CYS A 210 -1.98 -18.04 2.58
CA CYS A 210 -2.72 -17.70 1.39
C CYS A 210 -2.70 -18.93 0.46
N ALA A 211 -3.61 -19.88 0.72
CA ALA A 211 -3.50 -21.25 0.26
C ALA A 211 -3.73 -21.44 -1.23
N VAL A 212 -4.66 -20.67 -1.78
CA VAL A 212 -5.09 -20.71 -3.19
C VAL A 212 -5.54 -19.32 -3.59
N GLN A 213 -5.29 -18.94 -4.84
CA GLN A 213 -5.83 -17.71 -5.45
C GLN A 213 -7.01 -18.04 -6.36
N LEU A 214 -8.00 -17.14 -6.40
CA LEU A 214 -9.12 -17.24 -7.34
C LEU A 214 -8.67 -16.95 -8.77
N GLU A 215 -7.67 -16.11 -8.96
CA GLU A 215 -6.99 -15.97 -10.25
C GLU A 215 -6.09 -17.18 -10.51
N PRO A 216 -6.14 -17.78 -11.72
CA PRO A 216 -5.22 -18.88 -12.08
C PRO A 216 -3.77 -18.41 -12.22
N LYS A 217 -3.57 -17.15 -12.58
CA LYS A 217 -2.30 -16.42 -12.65
C LYS A 217 -2.59 -14.94 -12.35
N PRO A 218 -1.64 -14.18 -11.77
CA PRO A 218 -1.83 -12.78 -11.47
C PRO A 218 -2.35 -11.97 -12.68
N GLY A 219 -3.42 -11.18 -12.48
CA GLY A 219 -4.03 -10.37 -13.54
C GLY A 219 -4.84 -11.14 -14.60
N ILE A 220 -4.98 -12.46 -14.48
CA ILE A 220 -5.78 -13.28 -15.39
C ILE A 220 -7.09 -13.66 -14.71
N PRO A 221 -8.25 -13.22 -15.22
CA PRO A 221 -9.55 -13.51 -14.61
C PRO A 221 -9.82 -15.01 -14.46
N PRO A 222 -10.51 -15.43 -13.38
CA PRO A 222 -10.79 -16.83 -13.10
C PRO A 222 -11.71 -17.46 -14.16
N THR A 223 -11.35 -18.67 -14.59
CA THR A 223 -12.20 -19.51 -15.45
C THR A 223 -13.12 -20.38 -14.60
N ALA A 224 -14.24 -20.84 -15.17
CA ALA A 224 -15.17 -21.74 -14.46
C ALA A 224 -14.47 -23.02 -13.98
N SER A 225 -13.59 -23.61 -14.79
CA SER A 225 -12.84 -24.82 -14.43
C SER A 225 -11.87 -24.57 -13.27
N HIS A 226 -11.21 -23.41 -13.25
CA HIS A 226 -10.32 -23.03 -12.15
C HIS A 226 -11.10 -22.86 -10.85
N ILE A 227 -12.25 -22.18 -10.88
CA ILE A 227 -13.11 -21.99 -9.69
C ILE A 227 -13.60 -23.35 -9.14
N ILE A 228 -13.95 -24.30 -10.00
CA ILE A 228 -14.30 -25.68 -9.55
C ILE A 228 -13.13 -26.30 -8.80
N SER A 229 -11.91 -26.21 -9.34
CA SER A 229 -10.70 -26.72 -8.67
C SER A 229 -10.44 -26.03 -7.32
N VAL A 230 -10.66 -24.71 -7.23
CA VAL A 230 -10.54 -23.96 -5.97
C VAL A 230 -11.55 -24.49 -4.95
N ILE A 231 -12.82 -24.68 -5.32
CA ILE A 231 -13.87 -25.23 -4.46
C ILE A 231 -13.49 -26.61 -3.91
N GLU A 232 -12.97 -27.49 -4.78
CA GLU A 232 -12.49 -28.83 -4.36
C GLU A 232 -11.35 -28.74 -3.34
N GLN A 233 -10.37 -27.87 -3.58
CA GLN A 233 -9.27 -27.61 -2.64
C GLN A 233 -9.76 -27.07 -1.31
N MET A 234 -10.67 -26.08 -1.31
CA MET A 234 -11.28 -25.53 -0.11
C MET A 234 -11.99 -26.61 0.71
N LYS A 235 -12.81 -27.45 0.06
CA LYS A 235 -13.50 -28.55 0.73
C LYS A 235 -12.53 -29.59 1.33
N LYS A 236 -11.52 -29.99 0.56
CA LYS A 236 -10.49 -30.96 0.99
C LYS A 236 -9.69 -30.46 2.19
N ARG A 237 -9.32 -29.17 2.20
CA ARG A 237 -8.49 -28.54 3.24
C ARG A 237 -9.30 -27.87 4.35
N LYS A 238 -10.64 -27.88 4.23
CA LYS A 238 -11.58 -27.22 5.16
C LYS A 238 -11.32 -25.71 5.28
N ILE A 239 -10.96 -25.05 4.18
CA ILE A 239 -10.78 -23.60 4.15
C ILE A 239 -12.16 -22.97 3.99
N ASN A 240 -12.49 -22.05 4.89
CA ASN A 240 -13.79 -21.41 4.92
C ASN A 240 -13.75 -19.89 4.86
N VAL A 241 -12.55 -19.27 4.77
CA VAL A 241 -12.38 -17.81 4.64
C VAL A 241 -11.85 -17.47 3.26
N VAL A 242 -12.52 -16.54 2.62
CA VAL A 242 -12.13 -15.99 1.31
C VAL A 242 -12.08 -14.47 1.41
N LEU A 243 -10.94 -13.88 1.08
CA LEU A 243 -10.78 -12.43 0.94
C LEU A 243 -10.71 -12.06 -0.54
N ILE A 244 -11.55 -11.14 -0.95
CA ILE A 244 -11.59 -10.58 -2.29
C ILE A 244 -11.33 -9.09 -2.16
N GLU A 245 -10.38 -8.57 -2.92
CA GLU A 245 -10.15 -7.14 -3.01
C GLU A 245 -11.41 -6.44 -3.53
N ASN A 246 -11.80 -5.33 -2.93
CA ASN A 246 -13.00 -4.59 -3.32
C ASN A 246 -12.90 -3.93 -4.72
N LEU A 247 -11.74 -4.03 -5.36
CA LEU A 247 -11.49 -3.63 -6.74
C LEU A 247 -12.16 -4.59 -7.76
N TYR A 248 -12.38 -5.86 -7.36
CA TYR A 248 -12.95 -6.91 -8.22
C TYR A 248 -14.44 -7.10 -7.98
N GLU A 249 -15.13 -7.65 -8.98
CA GLU A 249 -16.56 -7.97 -8.87
C GLU A 249 -16.83 -9.19 -7.97
N ASP A 250 -18.02 -9.26 -7.37
CA ASP A 250 -18.41 -10.30 -6.39
C ASP A 250 -19.01 -11.57 -7.02
N SER A 251 -18.99 -11.71 -8.35
CA SER A 251 -19.60 -12.86 -9.05
C SER A 251 -19.03 -14.21 -8.58
N VAL A 252 -17.73 -14.28 -8.36
CA VAL A 252 -17.04 -15.49 -7.86
C VAL A 252 -17.41 -15.75 -6.40
N GLY A 253 -17.46 -14.70 -5.58
CA GLY A 253 -17.86 -14.81 -4.17
C GLY A 253 -19.27 -15.37 -3.99
N ALA A 254 -20.22 -14.96 -4.82
CA ALA A 254 -21.58 -15.48 -4.82
C ALA A 254 -21.60 -16.99 -5.14
N LYS A 255 -20.82 -17.43 -6.14
CA LYS A 255 -20.68 -18.85 -6.46
C LYS A 255 -20.11 -19.67 -5.31
N LEU A 256 -19.04 -19.18 -4.66
CA LEU A 256 -18.45 -19.87 -3.51
C LEU A 256 -19.44 -20.05 -2.36
N LYS A 257 -20.25 -19.04 -2.05
CA LYS A 257 -21.31 -19.09 -1.05
C LYS A 257 -22.38 -20.15 -1.35
N ASN A 258 -22.68 -20.34 -2.63
CA ASN A 258 -23.65 -21.36 -3.06
C ASN A 258 -23.10 -22.80 -2.95
N ASP A 259 -21.79 -22.99 -3.21
CA ASP A 259 -21.20 -24.30 -3.37
C ASP A 259 -20.50 -24.84 -2.10
N ILE A 260 -20.20 -23.96 -1.13
CA ILE A 260 -19.50 -24.30 0.11
C ILE A 260 -20.32 -23.84 1.31
N PRO A 261 -20.87 -24.76 2.10
CA PRO A 261 -21.58 -24.41 3.33
C PRO A 261 -20.66 -23.66 4.32
N ASN A 262 -21.20 -22.63 4.96
CA ASN A 262 -20.52 -21.83 6.00
C ASN A 262 -19.25 -21.09 5.53
N VAL A 263 -19.04 -20.94 4.20
CA VAL A 263 -17.94 -20.12 3.73
C VAL A 263 -18.17 -18.64 4.05
N VAL A 264 -17.15 -18.00 4.57
CA VAL A 264 -17.10 -16.56 4.84
C VAL A 264 -16.37 -15.90 3.70
N VAL A 265 -17.10 -15.22 2.82
CA VAL A 265 -16.53 -14.44 1.71
C VAL A 265 -16.64 -12.96 2.07
N LYS A 266 -15.51 -12.29 2.16
CA LYS A 266 -15.42 -10.85 2.45
C LYS A 266 -14.77 -10.11 1.29
N ARG A 267 -15.46 -9.07 0.80
CA ARG A 267 -14.81 -8.04 -0.01
C ARG A 267 -14.21 -7.02 0.93
N VAL A 268 -12.92 -6.77 0.77
CA VAL A 268 -12.15 -5.93 1.70
C VAL A 268 -11.34 -4.88 0.93
N PRO A 269 -11.11 -3.70 1.49
CA PRO A 269 -10.19 -2.74 0.92
C PRO A 269 -8.76 -3.27 1.00
N VAL A 270 -7.95 -2.95 0.01
CA VAL A 270 -6.50 -3.27 -0.02
C VAL A 270 -5.64 -2.03 -0.10
N SER A 271 -6.29 -0.87 -0.01
CA SER A 271 -5.66 0.44 0.04
C SER A 271 -6.39 1.37 0.99
N VAL A 272 -5.66 2.30 1.57
CA VAL A 272 -6.21 3.44 2.31
C VAL A 272 -7.18 4.20 1.38
N GLU A 273 -8.29 4.71 1.90
CA GLU A 273 -9.38 5.31 1.12
C GLU A 273 -10.07 4.32 0.14
N GLY A 274 -9.82 3.01 0.27
CA GLY A 274 -10.48 1.97 -0.52
C GLY A 274 -11.95 1.78 -0.19
N GLU A 275 -12.36 2.14 1.04
CA GLU A 275 -13.75 2.20 1.46
C GLU A 275 -13.95 3.30 2.52
N PRO A 276 -15.20 3.76 2.76
CA PRO A 276 -15.49 4.71 3.84
C PRO A 276 -15.04 4.17 5.21
N GLY A 277 -14.35 5.03 5.99
CA GLY A 277 -13.84 4.66 7.32
C GLY A 277 -12.49 3.93 7.30
N VAL A 278 -11.79 3.93 6.16
CA VAL A 278 -10.40 3.49 6.04
C VAL A 278 -9.56 4.67 5.57
N SER A 279 -9.06 5.47 6.49
CA SER A 279 -8.34 6.73 6.25
C SER A 279 -6.85 6.61 6.60
N THR A 280 -6.45 5.54 7.28
CA THR A 280 -5.08 5.28 7.73
C THR A 280 -4.65 3.85 7.43
N ASN A 281 -3.33 3.60 7.47
CA ASN A 281 -2.80 2.25 7.29
C ASN A 281 -3.24 1.32 8.44
N GLU A 282 -3.37 1.85 9.65
CA GLU A 282 -3.83 1.11 10.83
C GLU A 282 -5.27 0.62 10.63
N GLU A 283 -6.17 1.50 10.14
CA GLU A 283 -7.55 1.15 9.85
C GLU A 283 -7.68 0.13 8.73
N LEU A 284 -6.79 0.20 7.73
CA LEU A 284 -6.72 -0.79 6.65
C LEU A 284 -6.38 -2.18 7.20
N ILE A 285 -5.30 -2.31 7.98
CA ILE A 285 -4.89 -3.59 8.56
C ILE A 285 -5.96 -4.12 9.52
N GLU A 286 -6.53 -3.25 10.38
CA GLU A 286 -7.63 -3.60 11.29
C GLU A 286 -8.83 -4.19 10.53
N ARG A 287 -9.16 -3.64 9.36
CA ARG A 287 -10.25 -4.14 8.51
C ARG A 287 -9.98 -5.56 8.01
N LEU A 288 -8.74 -5.85 7.62
CA LEU A 288 -8.33 -7.19 7.18
C LEU A 288 -8.33 -8.19 8.32
N VAL A 289 -7.83 -7.80 9.50
CA VAL A 289 -7.84 -8.64 10.70
C VAL A 289 -9.27 -9.03 11.07
N LYS A 290 -10.20 -8.07 11.12
CA LYS A 290 -11.63 -8.35 11.35
C LYS A 290 -12.22 -9.30 10.33
N ALA A 291 -11.89 -9.13 9.06
CA ALA A 291 -12.39 -10.01 8.00
C ALA A 291 -11.93 -11.47 8.18
N VAL A 292 -10.70 -11.68 8.69
CA VAL A 292 -10.20 -13.02 9.05
C VAL A 292 -10.89 -13.55 10.32
N GLU A 293 -11.07 -12.71 11.35
CA GLU A 293 -11.75 -13.11 12.60
C GLU A 293 -13.20 -13.57 12.39
N ASP A 294 -13.89 -12.98 11.41
CA ASP A 294 -15.26 -13.37 11.06
C ASP A 294 -15.36 -14.82 10.52
N GLY A 295 -14.21 -15.42 10.17
CA GLY A 295 -14.12 -16.84 9.80
C GLY A 295 -14.15 -17.82 10.99
N ARG A 296 -14.33 -17.36 12.22
CA ARG A 296 -14.54 -18.24 13.39
C ARG A 296 -15.83 -19.03 13.23
N HIS A 297 -15.76 -20.28 13.56
CA HIS A 297 -16.91 -21.20 13.73
C HIS A 297 -17.09 -21.58 15.19
#